data_fba55693b57c28529bb9740651ba16cd
#
_entry.id   fba55693b57c28529bb9740651ba16cd
#
_cell.length_a   1.000
_cell.length_b   1.000
_cell.length_c   1.000
_cell.angle_alpha   90.00
_cell.angle_beta   90.00
_cell.angle_gamma   90.00
#
_symmetry.space_group_name_H-M   'P 1'
#
loop_
_entity.id
_entity.type
_entity.pdbx_description
1 polymer ?
#
loop_
_entity_poly.entity_id
_entity_poly.type
_entity_poly.pdbx_seq_one_letter_code
_entity_poly.pdbx_strand_id
1 'polypeptide(L)'
;MKTAAATFSALVFACAGVFAAPQSPAASSTDALRGVVKTYLEIQAALTQDKFNDVKGPAGTLASQTAALGKDSAELAKAATTFSAAKDIKAAREAFGPLSDALIARVKADGNKDLVADLKVGYCPMNSKSWIQREETARNPYYGTAMATCGTVKPVAGAAK
;
A
#
# COMPACT_ATOMS: atom_id res chain seq x y z
N MET A 1 -21.28 -61.20 56.36
CA MET A 1 -22.24 -60.48 55.49
C MET A 1 -21.67 -59.11 55.21
N LYS A 2 -21.05 -58.93 54.05
CA LYS A 2 -20.47 -57.64 53.65
C LYS A 2 -20.95 -57.35 52.21
N THR A 3 -21.83 -56.36 52.07
CA THR A 3 -22.37 -55.87 50.80
C THR A 3 -21.44 -54.84 50.26
N ALA A 4 -20.91 -55.09 49.05
CA ALA A 4 -20.12 -54.15 48.30
C ALA A 4 -21.04 -53.30 47.38
N ALA A 5 -21.01 -52.01 47.58
CA ALA A 5 -21.67 -51.06 46.67
C ALA A 5 -20.69 -50.63 45.51
N ALA A 6 -21.11 -50.91 44.31
CA ALA A 6 -20.38 -50.47 43.11
C ALA A 6 -20.88 -49.09 42.66
N THR A 7 -20.02 -48.11 42.68
CA THR A 7 -20.30 -46.77 42.15
C THR A 7 -19.94 -46.71 40.66
N PHE A 8 -20.96 -46.54 39.83
CA PHE A 8 -20.82 -46.28 38.39
C PHE A 8 -20.49 -44.81 38.17
N SER A 9 -19.27 -44.53 37.72
CA SER A 9 -18.85 -43.19 37.35
C SER A 9 -19.16 -42.98 35.87
N ALA A 10 -20.13 -42.14 35.56
CA ALA A 10 -20.49 -41.77 34.19
C ALA A 10 -19.53 -40.70 33.69
N LEU A 11 -18.72 -41.06 32.69
CA LEU A 11 -17.81 -40.13 31.99
C LEU A 11 -18.62 -39.37 30.95
N VAL A 12 -18.93 -38.11 31.22
CA VAL A 12 -19.57 -37.20 30.25
C VAL A 12 -18.49 -36.67 29.29
N PHE A 13 -18.50 -37.15 28.06
CA PHE A 13 -17.63 -36.65 26.97
C PHE A 13 -18.27 -35.37 26.43
N ALA A 14 -17.77 -34.20 26.82
CA ALA A 14 -18.15 -32.91 26.25
C ALA A 14 -17.42 -32.75 24.89
N CYS A 15 -18.15 -32.96 23.77
CA CYS A 15 -17.70 -32.57 22.46
C CYS A 15 -17.70 -31.05 22.38
N ALA A 16 -16.55 -30.42 22.56
CA ALA A 16 -16.33 -29.02 22.21
C ALA A 16 -16.27 -28.91 20.65
N GLY A 17 -17.38 -28.51 20.04
CA GLY A 17 -17.43 -28.15 18.64
C GLY A 17 -16.58 -26.91 18.40
N VAL A 18 -15.45 -27.09 17.74
CA VAL A 18 -14.62 -25.97 17.23
C VAL A 18 -15.40 -25.34 16.07
N PHE A 19 -16.11 -24.26 16.33
CA PHE A 19 -16.63 -23.38 15.27
C PHE A 19 -15.43 -22.71 14.60
N ALA A 20 -14.98 -23.26 13.47
CA ALA A 20 -14.08 -22.56 12.56
C ALA A 20 -14.86 -21.38 11.98
N ALA A 21 -14.50 -20.16 12.38
CA ALA A 21 -14.99 -18.96 11.72
C ALA A 21 -14.61 -19.00 10.23
N PRO A 22 -15.50 -18.56 9.29
CA PRO A 22 -15.17 -18.51 7.89
C PRO A 22 -13.97 -17.56 7.72
N GLN A 23 -12.82 -18.12 7.34
CA GLN A 23 -11.66 -17.34 6.94
C GLN A 23 -12.01 -16.69 5.60
N SER A 24 -12.14 -15.36 5.60
CA SER A 24 -12.19 -14.60 4.34
C SER A 24 -11.00 -15.02 3.47
N PRO A 25 -11.18 -15.23 2.15
CA PRO A 25 -10.07 -15.58 1.27
C PRO A 25 -8.99 -14.51 1.43
N ALA A 26 -7.78 -14.94 1.76
CA ALA A 26 -6.62 -14.04 1.86
C ALA A 26 -6.49 -13.32 0.51
N ALA A 27 -6.59 -11.99 0.52
CA ALA A 27 -6.39 -11.18 -0.69
C ALA A 27 -5.05 -11.57 -1.32
N SER A 28 -5.02 -11.73 -2.65
CA SER A 28 -3.77 -12.05 -3.35
C SER A 28 -2.75 -10.94 -3.09
N SER A 29 -1.45 -11.27 -3.18
CA SER A 29 -0.39 -10.25 -3.01
C SER A 29 -0.56 -9.08 -3.97
N THR A 30 -1.05 -9.35 -5.18
CA THR A 30 -1.38 -8.34 -6.20
C THR A 30 -2.57 -7.46 -5.78
N ASP A 31 -3.61 -8.04 -5.16
CA ASP A 31 -4.77 -7.24 -4.69
C ASP A 31 -4.37 -6.35 -3.52
N ALA A 32 -3.54 -6.83 -2.62
CA ALA A 32 -2.97 -6.01 -1.55
C ALA A 32 -2.12 -4.86 -2.12
N LEU A 33 -1.28 -5.12 -3.13
CA LEU A 33 -0.50 -4.09 -3.82
C LEU A 33 -1.39 -3.08 -4.57
N ARG A 34 -2.50 -3.52 -5.16
CA ARG A 34 -3.52 -2.66 -5.77
C ARG A 34 -4.11 -1.68 -4.76
N GLY A 35 -4.36 -2.13 -3.54
CA GLY A 35 -4.78 -1.28 -2.42
C GLY A 35 -3.74 -0.21 -2.08
N VAL A 36 -2.46 -0.59 -2.01
CA VAL A 36 -1.33 0.34 -1.80
C VAL A 36 -1.26 1.40 -2.90
N VAL A 37 -1.35 0.98 -4.17
CA VAL A 37 -1.34 1.90 -5.33
C VAL A 37 -2.49 2.90 -5.24
N LYS A 38 -3.70 2.45 -4.87
CA LYS A 38 -4.86 3.34 -4.71
C LYS A 38 -4.58 4.42 -3.67
N THR A 39 -4.15 4.04 -2.46
CA THR A 39 -3.85 4.98 -1.38
C THR A 39 -2.70 5.94 -1.75
N TYR A 40 -1.68 5.44 -2.44
CA TYR A 40 -0.59 6.28 -2.96
C TYR A 40 -1.10 7.35 -3.94
N LEU A 41 -2.00 7.00 -4.86
CA LEU A 41 -2.57 7.96 -5.83
C LEU A 41 -3.41 9.05 -5.15
N GLU A 42 -4.11 8.73 -4.06
CA GLU A 42 -4.81 9.73 -3.23
C GLU A 42 -3.82 10.74 -2.62
N ILE A 43 -2.68 10.26 -2.10
CA ILE A 43 -1.60 11.10 -1.57
C ILE A 43 -0.99 11.95 -2.69
N GLN A 44 -0.68 11.36 -3.83
CA GLN A 44 -0.11 12.07 -4.99
C GLN A 44 -1.01 13.21 -5.44
N ALA A 45 -2.32 12.97 -5.54
CA ALA A 45 -3.30 13.99 -5.90
C ALA A 45 -3.37 15.12 -4.87
N ALA A 46 -3.33 14.80 -3.57
CA ALA A 46 -3.33 15.82 -2.49
C ALA A 46 -2.07 16.69 -2.52
N LEU A 47 -0.88 16.08 -2.72
CA LEU A 47 0.38 16.82 -2.85
C LEU A 47 0.41 17.73 -4.07
N THR A 48 -0.18 17.32 -5.21
CA THR A 48 -0.29 18.13 -6.42
C THR A 48 -1.17 19.37 -6.20
N GLN A 49 -2.12 19.31 -5.24
CA GLN A 49 -3.03 20.38 -4.91
C GLN A 49 -2.63 21.19 -3.66
N ASP A 50 -1.43 21.00 -3.12
CA ASP A 50 -0.94 21.62 -1.89
C ASP A 50 -1.78 21.30 -0.62
N LYS A 51 -2.54 20.19 -0.62
CA LYS A 51 -3.47 19.80 0.44
C LYS A 51 -2.81 18.85 1.45
N PHE A 52 -1.91 19.37 2.29
CA PHE A 52 -1.20 18.55 3.26
C PHE A 52 -2.11 17.86 4.29
N ASN A 53 -3.21 18.48 4.69
CA ASN A 53 -4.14 17.86 5.65
C ASN A 53 -4.79 16.59 5.09
N ASP A 54 -5.01 16.52 3.77
CA ASP A 54 -5.60 15.37 3.09
C ASP A 54 -4.58 14.22 2.92
N VAL A 55 -3.29 14.49 3.18
CA VAL A 55 -2.21 13.48 3.14
C VAL A 55 -2.15 12.63 4.42
N LYS A 56 -2.47 13.20 5.58
CA LYS A 56 -2.20 12.60 6.90
C LYS A 56 -2.89 11.25 7.11
N GLY A 57 -4.18 11.17 6.81
CA GLY A 57 -4.95 9.92 6.95
C GLY A 57 -4.44 8.81 6.01
N PRO A 58 -4.40 9.08 4.70
CA PRO A 58 -3.85 8.13 3.72
C PRO A 58 -2.41 7.71 3.99
N ALA A 59 -1.55 8.59 4.54
CA ALA A 59 -0.17 8.26 4.88
C ALA A 59 -0.06 7.16 5.94
N GLY A 60 -0.86 7.23 7.01
CA GLY A 60 -0.94 6.19 8.02
C GLY A 60 -1.48 4.85 7.46
N THR A 61 -2.52 4.93 6.64
CA THR A 61 -3.09 3.77 5.93
C THR A 61 -2.05 3.11 5.02
N LEU A 62 -1.30 3.92 4.24
CA LEU A 62 -0.25 3.43 3.34
C LEU A 62 0.86 2.70 4.11
N ALA A 63 1.31 3.24 5.25
CA ALA A 63 2.33 2.60 6.09
C ALA A 63 1.85 1.23 6.58
N SER A 64 0.61 1.11 7.04
CA SER A 64 0.02 -0.16 7.47
C SER A 64 -0.13 -1.17 6.32
N GLN A 65 -0.62 -0.72 5.17
CA GLN A 65 -0.80 -1.56 3.98
C GLN A 65 0.55 -2.10 3.47
N THR A 66 1.57 -1.26 3.39
CA THR A 66 2.90 -1.66 2.90
C THR A 66 3.61 -2.62 3.84
N ALA A 67 3.44 -2.47 5.16
CA ALA A 67 3.94 -3.41 6.16
C ALA A 67 3.31 -4.82 5.99
N ALA A 68 2.05 -4.88 5.58
CA ALA A 68 1.33 -6.14 5.35
C ALA A 68 1.75 -6.88 4.05
N LEU A 69 2.46 -6.23 3.11
CA LEU A 69 2.93 -6.86 1.87
C LEU A 69 4.07 -7.89 2.06
N GLY A 70 4.67 -7.96 3.23
CA GLY A 70 5.72 -8.91 3.54
C GLY A 70 7.12 -8.48 3.10
N LYS A 71 8.07 -9.43 3.14
CA LYS A 71 9.52 -9.16 3.03
C LYS A 71 9.93 -8.54 1.71
N ASP A 72 9.30 -8.93 0.61
CA ASP A 72 9.61 -8.42 -0.73
C ASP A 72 9.25 -6.93 -0.91
N SER A 73 8.61 -6.34 0.08
CA SER A 73 8.20 -4.93 0.11
C SER A 73 8.84 -4.14 1.27
N ALA A 74 9.90 -4.67 1.89
CA ALA A 74 10.53 -4.06 3.07
C ALA A 74 10.99 -2.60 2.82
N GLU A 75 11.60 -2.32 1.67
CA GLU A 75 12.02 -0.96 1.32
C GLU A 75 10.82 -0.02 1.12
N LEU A 76 9.75 -0.52 0.51
CA LEU A 76 8.51 0.24 0.36
C LEU A 76 7.86 0.53 1.73
N ALA A 77 7.82 -0.44 2.63
CA ALA A 77 7.29 -0.27 3.98
C ALA A 77 8.10 0.74 4.79
N LYS A 78 9.44 0.69 4.70
CA LYS A 78 10.34 1.66 5.32
C LYS A 78 10.11 3.07 4.80
N ALA A 79 10.02 3.23 3.48
CA ALA A 79 9.76 4.53 2.85
C ALA A 79 8.37 5.08 3.23
N ALA A 80 7.33 4.23 3.28
CA ALA A 80 5.99 4.61 3.70
C ALA A 80 5.94 5.04 5.16
N THR A 81 6.66 4.35 6.05
CA THR A 81 6.80 4.75 7.47
C THR A 81 7.48 6.11 7.60
N THR A 82 8.58 6.34 6.88
CA THR A 82 9.26 7.64 6.86
C THR A 82 8.34 8.74 6.34
N PHE A 83 7.59 8.47 5.27
CA PHE A 83 6.63 9.41 4.70
C PHE A 83 5.51 9.76 5.69
N SER A 84 4.96 8.78 6.40
CA SER A 84 3.87 9.00 7.36
C SER A 84 4.25 9.86 8.56
N ALA A 85 5.55 9.97 8.86
CA ALA A 85 6.09 10.84 9.92
C ALA A 85 6.26 12.32 9.51
N ALA A 86 5.96 12.68 8.25
CA ALA A 86 6.09 14.04 7.76
C ALA A 86 5.17 15.01 8.52
N LYS A 87 5.73 16.15 8.97
CA LYS A 87 5.01 17.13 9.78
C LYS A 87 4.41 18.28 8.96
N ASP A 88 4.92 18.49 7.77
CA ASP A 88 4.49 19.54 6.85
C ASP A 88 4.61 19.09 5.39
N ILE A 89 4.11 19.92 4.47
CA ILE A 89 4.10 19.58 3.04
C ILE A 89 5.49 19.48 2.43
N LYS A 90 6.47 20.23 2.95
CA LYS A 90 7.86 20.19 2.48
C LYS A 90 8.48 18.85 2.84
N ALA A 91 8.40 18.44 4.10
CA ALA A 91 8.88 17.15 4.56
C ALA A 91 8.17 15.99 3.85
N ALA A 92 6.84 16.09 3.61
CA ALA A 92 6.09 15.12 2.85
C ALA A 92 6.62 14.99 1.41
N ARG A 93 6.85 16.08 0.69
CA ARG A 93 7.41 16.06 -0.67
C ARG A 93 8.83 15.50 -0.73
N GLU A 94 9.66 15.77 0.27
CA GLU A 94 11.00 15.19 0.36
C GLU A 94 10.92 13.67 0.53
N ALA A 95 10.09 13.18 1.46
CA ALA A 95 9.91 11.76 1.73
C ALA A 95 9.13 11.01 0.62
N PHE A 96 8.34 11.74 -0.18
CA PHE A 96 7.56 11.16 -1.28
C PHE A 96 8.43 10.62 -2.43
N GLY A 97 9.63 11.16 -2.63
CA GLY A 97 10.59 10.68 -3.64
C GLY A 97 10.99 9.22 -3.40
N PRO A 98 11.64 8.89 -2.28
CA PRO A 98 11.99 7.51 -1.93
C PRO A 98 10.78 6.56 -1.89
N LEU A 99 9.61 7.03 -1.40
CA LEU A 99 8.37 6.26 -1.43
C LEU A 99 7.94 5.91 -2.87
N SER A 100 8.00 6.89 -3.76
CA SER A 100 7.65 6.70 -5.18
C SER A 100 8.59 5.72 -5.87
N ASP A 101 9.90 5.85 -5.66
CA ASP A 101 10.91 4.97 -6.25
C ASP A 101 10.71 3.51 -5.79
N ALA A 102 10.48 3.30 -4.48
CA ALA A 102 10.22 1.98 -3.93
C ALA A 102 8.91 1.37 -4.47
N LEU A 103 7.84 2.17 -4.61
CA LEU A 103 6.58 1.70 -5.18
C LEU A 103 6.72 1.36 -6.66
N ILE A 104 7.41 2.19 -7.46
CA ILE A 104 7.68 1.92 -8.87
C ILE A 104 8.43 0.59 -9.02
N ALA A 105 9.46 0.36 -8.21
CA ALA A 105 10.22 -0.87 -8.22
C ALA A 105 9.34 -2.08 -7.87
N ARG A 106 8.50 -1.97 -6.83
CA ARG A 106 7.61 -3.05 -6.38
C ARG A 106 6.52 -3.39 -7.42
N VAL A 107 5.91 -2.38 -8.03
CA VAL A 107 4.90 -2.57 -9.09
C VAL A 107 5.50 -3.23 -10.33
N LYS A 108 6.72 -2.84 -10.73
CA LYS A 108 7.44 -3.49 -11.84
C LYS A 108 7.81 -4.95 -11.52
N ALA A 109 8.22 -5.23 -10.29
CA ALA A 109 8.58 -6.58 -9.84
C ALA A 109 7.37 -7.52 -9.74
N ASP A 110 6.16 -7.00 -9.49
CA ASP A 110 4.92 -7.79 -9.46
C ASP A 110 4.60 -8.39 -10.84
N GLY A 111 4.86 -7.63 -11.91
CA GLY A 111 4.71 -8.09 -13.28
C GLY A 111 3.26 -8.30 -13.74
N ASN A 112 2.26 -8.00 -12.89
CA ASN A 112 0.85 -8.15 -13.23
C ASN A 112 0.41 -7.06 -14.22
N LYS A 113 0.02 -7.48 -15.43
CA LYS A 113 -0.35 -6.55 -16.52
C LYS A 113 -1.58 -5.71 -16.20
N ASP A 114 -2.56 -6.28 -15.49
CA ASP A 114 -3.79 -5.57 -15.13
C ASP A 114 -3.56 -4.53 -14.03
N LEU A 115 -2.53 -4.74 -13.18
CA LEU A 115 -2.14 -3.76 -12.18
C LEU A 115 -1.51 -2.52 -12.83
N VAL A 116 -0.72 -2.70 -13.88
CA VAL A 116 0.04 -1.61 -14.52
C VAL A 116 -0.63 -1.00 -15.74
N ALA A 117 -1.76 -1.56 -16.21
CA ALA A 117 -2.39 -1.20 -17.49
C ALA A 117 -2.69 0.29 -17.64
N ASP A 118 -3.13 0.94 -16.57
CA ASP A 118 -3.48 2.36 -16.51
C ASP A 118 -2.47 3.21 -15.74
N LEU A 119 -1.36 2.60 -15.29
CA LEU A 119 -0.33 3.31 -14.52
C LEU A 119 0.76 3.89 -15.41
N LYS A 120 1.16 5.09 -15.07
CA LYS A 120 2.23 5.85 -15.71
C LYS A 120 3.25 6.30 -14.69
N VAL A 121 4.48 6.42 -15.13
CA VAL A 121 5.57 7.05 -14.38
C VAL A 121 5.73 8.47 -14.88
N GLY A 122 5.51 9.43 -14.01
CA GLY A 122 5.91 10.81 -14.19
C GLY A 122 7.37 11.02 -13.77
N TYR A 123 8.06 11.92 -14.42
CA TYR A 123 9.43 12.31 -14.07
C TYR A 123 9.58 13.82 -14.14
N CYS A 124 10.11 14.43 -13.08
CA CYS A 124 10.43 15.84 -13.01
C CYS A 124 11.93 16.05 -13.18
N PRO A 125 12.38 16.72 -14.27
CA PRO A 125 13.80 16.95 -14.51
C PRO A 125 14.43 17.94 -13.53
N MET A 126 13.62 18.82 -12.92
CA MET A 126 14.13 19.86 -12.04
C MET A 126 14.65 19.34 -10.69
N ASN A 127 14.07 18.24 -10.19
CA ASN A 127 14.51 17.60 -8.94
C ASN A 127 14.89 16.13 -9.12
N SER A 128 14.90 15.63 -10.36
CA SER A 128 15.26 14.26 -10.72
C SER A 128 14.44 13.20 -9.99
N LYS A 129 13.17 13.49 -9.70
CA LYS A 129 12.26 12.57 -8.97
C LYS A 129 11.17 12.04 -9.87
N SER A 130 10.80 10.78 -9.63
CA SER A 130 9.70 10.10 -10.31
C SER A 130 8.48 9.94 -9.39
N TRP A 131 7.31 9.66 -9.98
CA TRP A 131 6.08 9.30 -9.27
C TRP A 131 5.19 8.41 -10.14
N ILE A 132 4.19 7.77 -9.55
CA ILE A 132 3.12 7.06 -10.27
C ILE A 132 1.89 7.95 -10.37
N GLN A 133 1.24 7.92 -11.53
CA GLN A 133 -0.05 8.56 -11.80
C GLN A 133 -0.85 7.76 -12.84
N ARG A 134 -2.11 8.16 -13.10
CA ARG A 134 -2.94 7.60 -14.18
C ARG A 134 -3.08 8.54 -15.38
N GLU A 135 -3.05 9.82 -15.16
CA GLU A 135 -3.29 10.85 -16.16
C GLU A 135 -2.19 10.88 -17.24
N GLU A 136 -2.57 11.26 -18.47
CA GLU A 136 -1.66 11.45 -19.59
C GLU A 136 -0.79 12.71 -19.43
N THR A 137 -1.34 13.76 -18.81
CA THR A 137 -0.63 14.98 -18.49
C THR A 137 0.00 14.89 -17.11
N ALA A 138 1.25 15.35 -16.96
CA ALA A 138 1.94 15.34 -15.68
C ALA A 138 1.11 15.99 -14.57
N ARG A 139 1.10 15.34 -13.40
CA ARG A 139 0.51 15.80 -12.15
C ARG A 139 1.59 15.78 -11.07
N ASN A 140 2.47 16.78 -11.13
CA ASN A 140 3.69 16.83 -10.33
C ASN A 140 3.40 17.07 -8.83
N PRO A 141 3.67 16.08 -7.94
CA PRO A 141 3.41 16.22 -6.51
C PRO A 141 4.47 17.03 -5.77
N TYR A 142 5.64 17.25 -6.38
CA TYR A 142 6.79 17.86 -5.71
C TYR A 142 6.73 19.39 -5.66
N TYR A 143 6.01 20.01 -6.63
CA TYR A 143 5.87 21.46 -6.71
C TYR A 143 4.45 21.96 -6.54
N GLY A 144 3.48 21.04 -6.43
CA GLY A 144 2.08 21.38 -6.21
C GLY A 144 1.50 22.24 -7.32
N THR A 145 0.59 23.14 -6.96
CA THR A 145 -0.10 24.01 -7.92
C THR A 145 0.82 24.94 -8.70
N ALA A 146 1.98 25.29 -8.14
CA ALA A 146 2.94 26.19 -8.80
C ALA A 146 3.51 25.62 -10.10
N MET A 147 3.69 24.28 -10.18
CA MET A 147 4.25 23.61 -11.35
C MET A 147 3.59 22.23 -11.56
N ALA A 148 2.28 22.16 -11.40
CA ALA A 148 1.52 20.90 -11.42
C ALA A 148 1.73 20.06 -12.70
N THR A 149 1.94 20.71 -13.85
CA THR A 149 2.11 20.04 -15.16
C THR A 149 3.57 19.89 -15.59
N CYS A 150 4.52 20.26 -14.72
CA CYS A 150 5.95 20.12 -15.05
C CYS A 150 6.38 18.66 -14.96
N GLY A 151 6.90 18.14 -16.05
CA GLY A 151 7.44 16.78 -16.13
C GLY A 151 7.07 16.05 -17.42
N THR A 152 7.62 14.85 -17.56
CA THR A 152 7.28 13.90 -18.64
C THR A 152 6.53 12.73 -18.07
N VAL A 153 5.70 12.07 -18.87
CA VAL A 153 4.89 10.91 -18.46
C VAL A 153 5.10 9.78 -19.44
N LYS A 154 5.30 8.57 -18.94
CA LYS A 154 5.47 7.35 -19.75
C LYS A 154 4.72 6.19 -19.07
N PRO A 155 4.23 5.21 -19.83
CA PRO A 155 3.68 3.97 -19.25
C PRO A 155 4.68 3.31 -18.29
N VAL A 156 4.19 2.64 -17.23
CA VAL A 156 5.04 1.76 -16.42
C VAL A 156 5.58 0.67 -17.34
N ALA A 157 6.91 0.50 -17.39
CA ALA A 157 7.54 -0.49 -18.26
C ALA A 157 7.05 -1.91 -17.88
N GLY A 158 6.41 -2.61 -18.81
CA GLY A 158 5.74 -3.90 -18.63
C GLY A 158 4.33 -3.93 -19.21
N ALA A 159 3.68 -2.78 -19.39
CA ALA A 159 2.48 -2.65 -20.22
C ALA A 159 2.89 -2.59 -21.72
N ALA A 160 3.48 -3.67 -22.23
CA ALA A 160 3.58 -3.85 -23.69
C ALA A 160 2.20 -4.23 -24.21
N LYS A 161 1.73 -3.50 -25.24
CA LYS A 161 0.52 -3.80 -26.01
C LYS A 161 0.58 -5.21 -26.59
#